data_41d7611cc41f667443df79240756b453
#
_entry.id   41d7611cc41f667443df79240756b453
#
_cell.length_a   1.000
_cell.length_b   1.000
_cell.length_c   1.000
_cell.angle_alpha   90.00
_cell.angle_beta   90.00
_cell.angle_gamma   90.00
#
_symmetry.space_group_name_H-M   'P 1'
#
loop_
_entity.id
_entity.type
_entity.pdbx_description
1 polymer ?
#
loop_
_entity_poly.entity_id
_entity_poly.type
_entity_poly.pdbx_seq_one_letter_code
_entity_poly.pdbx_strand_id
1 'polypeptide(L)'
;RDLVRSRGLGDVYKRQISLNIDRTEMYYWTNIDKSSEISVKLANELAIAFRKKRNYDKAYLFYKELLQKAPNNVAYLESCAEMQVCRGQEKDALRMYETILQLDADNLAANIFLGNYYYLMAEQEKKKLETDYKKISSPTKMQYARYRDGLSKLFATGYEKARNSLQKVVLRFPSTEAQKTLDKIFIIEKEVKR
;
A
#
# COMPACT_ATOMS: atom_id res chain seq x y z
N ARG A 1 12.82 4.51 38.19
CA ARG A 1 11.99 5.76 38.39
C ARG A 1 11.64 6.45 37.06
N ASP A 2 12.53 6.43 36.06
CA ASP A 2 12.31 7.16 34.79
C ASP A 2 11.28 6.51 33.85
N LEU A 3 11.11 5.18 33.88
CA LEU A 3 10.11 4.44 33.10
C LEU A 3 8.66 4.75 33.52
N VAL A 4 8.42 5.02 34.80
CA VAL A 4 7.08 5.38 35.32
C VAL A 4 6.73 6.82 34.93
N ARG A 5 7.72 7.72 34.89
CA ARG A 5 7.55 9.11 34.47
C ARG A 5 7.22 9.22 32.98
N SER A 6 7.87 8.40 32.13
CA SER A 6 7.63 8.39 30.68
C SER A 6 6.23 7.79 30.32
N ARG A 7 5.75 6.80 31.08
CA ARG A 7 4.40 6.25 30.90
C ARG A 7 3.32 7.29 31.27
N GLY A 8 3.49 7.99 32.40
CA GLY A 8 2.53 9.03 32.80
C GLY A 8 2.46 10.20 31.82
N LEU A 9 3.56 10.60 31.21
CA LEU A 9 3.60 11.66 30.20
C LEU A 9 2.84 11.25 28.92
N GLY A 10 3.03 10.01 28.46
CA GLY A 10 2.31 9.47 27.30
C GLY A 10 0.79 9.46 27.50
N ASP A 11 0.31 9.11 28.68
CA ASP A 11 -1.12 9.08 29.01
C ASP A 11 -1.72 10.49 29.11
N VAL A 12 -0.96 11.47 29.60
CA VAL A 12 -1.38 12.87 29.63
C VAL A 12 -1.54 13.40 28.19
N TYR A 13 -0.59 13.13 27.30
CA TYR A 13 -0.70 13.54 25.89
C TYR A 13 -1.86 12.85 25.16
N LYS A 14 -2.09 11.57 25.37
CA LYS A 14 -3.26 10.87 24.79
C LYS A 14 -4.58 11.51 25.21
N ARG A 15 -4.72 11.86 26.48
CA ARG A 15 -5.90 12.54 27.00
C ARG A 15 -6.09 13.93 26.42
N GLN A 16 -5.00 14.67 26.25
CA GLN A 16 -5.00 16.01 25.68
C GLN A 16 -5.36 16.00 24.18
N ILE A 17 -4.84 15.04 23.41
CA ILE A 17 -5.18 14.82 22.00
C ILE A 17 -6.67 14.45 21.85
N SER A 18 -7.19 13.60 22.73
CA SER A 18 -8.60 13.24 22.73
C SER A 18 -9.54 14.44 22.96
N LEU A 19 -9.10 15.39 23.79
CA LEU A 19 -9.90 16.57 24.15
C LEU A 19 -9.79 17.70 23.11
N ASN A 20 -8.63 17.91 22.51
CA ASN A 20 -8.41 19.00 21.55
C ASN A 20 -7.24 18.71 20.59
N ILE A 21 -7.51 17.94 19.56
CA ILE A 21 -6.50 17.53 18.57
C ILE A 21 -5.86 18.73 17.86
N ASP A 22 -6.62 19.78 17.53
CA ASP A 22 -6.13 20.91 16.75
C ASP A 22 -5.15 21.76 17.58
N ARG A 23 -5.43 21.92 18.88
CA ARG A 23 -4.52 22.62 19.80
C ARG A 23 -3.22 21.81 20.00
N THR A 24 -3.31 20.51 20.06
CA THR A 24 -2.15 19.62 20.22
C THR A 24 -1.31 19.60 18.95
N GLU A 25 -1.95 19.62 17.79
CA GLU A 25 -1.26 19.75 16.49
C GLU A 25 -0.52 21.10 16.42
N MET A 26 -1.16 22.19 16.77
CA MET A 26 -0.51 23.51 16.78
C MET A 26 0.70 23.54 17.73
N TYR A 27 0.55 22.97 18.93
CA TYR A 27 1.67 22.83 19.88
C TYR A 27 2.83 22.02 19.29
N TYR A 28 2.56 20.92 18.58
CA TYR A 28 3.58 20.10 17.91
C TYR A 28 4.37 20.93 16.90
N TRP A 29 3.71 21.74 16.10
CA TRP A 29 4.38 22.52 15.05
C TRP A 29 5.13 23.74 15.57
N THR A 30 4.69 24.34 16.65
CA THR A 30 5.21 25.65 17.13
C THR A 30 6.11 25.56 18.34
N ASN A 31 5.92 24.59 19.24
CA ASN A 31 6.54 24.61 20.55
C ASN A 31 7.43 23.38 20.86
N ILE A 32 7.26 22.28 20.14
CA ILE A 32 7.99 21.05 20.48
C ILE A 32 9.37 21.04 19.84
N ASP A 33 10.38 20.60 20.60
CA ASP A 33 11.68 20.27 20.04
C ASP A 33 11.56 19.00 19.19
N LYS A 34 11.74 19.15 17.87
CA LYS A 34 11.64 18.06 16.89
C LYS A 34 12.69 16.97 17.06
N SER A 35 13.82 17.26 17.72
CA SER A 35 14.87 16.27 18.01
C SER A 35 14.52 15.37 19.20
N SER A 36 13.56 15.75 20.03
CA SER A 36 13.21 15.04 21.26
C SER A 36 12.44 13.74 21.00
N GLU A 37 12.58 12.74 21.88
CA GLU A 37 11.76 11.54 21.87
C GLU A 37 10.28 11.82 22.08
N ILE A 38 9.96 12.89 22.79
CA ILE A 38 8.57 13.34 23.01
C ILE A 38 7.93 13.73 21.68
N SER A 39 8.68 14.36 20.77
CA SER A 39 8.18 14.72 19.46
C SER A 39 7.79 13.50 18.63
N VAL A 40 8.54 12.39 18.73
CA VAL A 40 8.22 11.13 18.04
C VAL A 40 6.94 10.54 18.60
N LYS A 41 6.81 10.48 19.92
CA LYS A 41 5.59 9.97 20.57
C LYS A 41 4.36 10.80 20.22
N LEU A 42 4.49 12.12 20.27
CA LEU A 42 3.39 13.03 19.96
C LEU A 42 2.99 12.99 18.49
N ALA A 43 3.95 12.92 17.56
CA ALA A 43 3.68 12.75 16.13
C ALA A 43 2.92 11.46 15.86
N ASN A 44 3.32 10.35 16.49
CA ASN A 44 2.62 9.06 16.33
C ASN A 44 1.18 9.11 16.87
N GLU A 45 0.96 9.69 18.03
CA GLU A 45 -0.40 9.83 18.60
C GLU A 45 -1.29 10.75 17.75
N LEU A 46 -0.74 11.84 17.22
CA LEU A 46 -1.45 12.74 16.30
C LEU A 46 -1.79 12.04 14.98
N ALA A 47 -0.86 11.28 14.41
CA ALA A 47 -1.10 10.50 13.20
C ALA A 47 -2.28 9.52 13.39
N ILE A 48 -2.27 8.77 14.49
CA ILE A 48 -3.33 7.82 14.85
C ILE A 48 -4.67 8.55 15.06
N ALA A 49 -4.66 9.70 15.75
CA ALA A 49 -5.86 10.46 16.03
C ALA A 49 -6.50 11.03 14.75
N PHE A 50 -5.69 11.59 13.84
CA PHE A 50 -6.17 12.08 12.54
C PHE A 50 -6.67 10.94 11.64
N ARG A 51 -5.98 9.77 11.63
CA ARG A 51 -6.45 8.57 10.93
C ARG A 51 -7.83 8.12 11.42
N LYS A 52 -8.05 8.09 12.74
CA LYS A 52 -9.35 7.78 13.33
C LYS A 52 -10.45 8.78 12.92
N LYS A 53 -10.11 10.05 12.79
CA LYS A 53 -11.01 11.09 12.28
C LYS A 53 -11.15 11.10 10.74
N ARG A 54 -10.53 10.15 10.02
CA ARG A 54 -10.49 10.06 8.57
C ARG A 54 -9.86 11.31 7.89
N ASN A 55 -9.07 12.07 8.63
CA ASN A 55 -8.25 13.14 8.05
C ASN A 55 -6.90 12.55 7.62
N TYR A 56 -6.93 11.88 6.46
CA TYR A 56 -5.78 11.14 5.95
C TYR A 56 -4.63 12.03 5.50
N ASP A 57 -4.90 13.28 5.11
CA ASP A 57 -3.86 14.25 4.77
C ASP A 57 -3.00 14.60 5.98
N LYS A 58 -3.62 14.95 7.09
CA LYS A 58 -2.91 15.24 8.34
C LYS A 58 -2.23 14.00 8.91
N ALA A 59 -2.91 12.85 8.90
CA ALA A 59 -2.30 11.59 9.32
C ALA A 59 -1.03 11.27 8.52
N TYR A 60 -1.08 11.42 7.19
CA TYR A 60 0.07 11.23 6.32
C TYR A 60 1.22 12.17 6.66
N LEU A 61 0.97 13.45 6.91
CA LEU A 61 2.00 14.43 7.29
C LEU A 61 2.76 13.97 8.55
N PHE A 62 2.04 13.52 9.58
CA PHE A 62 2.67 13.07 10.82
C PHE A 62 3.45 11.75 10.63
N TYR A 63 2.93 10.79 9.85
CA TYR A 63 3.70 9.59 9.52
C TYR A 63 4.94 9.90 8.70
N LYS A 64 4.87 10.89 7.79
CA LYS A 64 6.03 11.37 7.04
C LYS A 64 7.10 12.00 7.93
N GLU A 65 6.71 12.78 8.95
CA GLU A 65 7.62 13.29 9.98
C GLU A 65 8.35 12.14 10.71
N LEU A 66 7.62 11.08 11.06
CA LEU A 66 8.20 9.89 11.69
C LEU A 66 9.19 9.17 10.77
N LEU A 67 8.89 9.07 9.48
CA LEU A 67 9.78 8.49 8.48
C LEU A 67 11.06 9.29 8.27
N GLN A 68 11.03 10.62 8.40
CA GLN A 68 12.26 11.42 8.33
C GLN A 68 13.26 11.04 9.43
N LYS A 69 12.77 10.60 10.60
CA LYS A 69 13.60 10.16 11.72
C LYS A 69 14.01 8.69 11.62
N ALA A 70 13.19 7.86 11.01
CA ALA A 70 13.42 6.43 10.85
C ALA A 70 13.02 5.98 9.43
N PRO A 71 13.83 6.28 8.39
CA PRO A 71 13.45 6.08 6.99
C PRO A 71 13.16 4.61 6.60
N ASN A 72 13.78 3.67 7.28
CA ASN A 72 13.64 2.24 7.03
C ASN A 72 12.68 1.53 8.00
N ASN A 73 11.90 2.30 8.77
CA ASN A 73 10.92 1.72 9.68
C ASN A 73 9.71 1.24 8.89
N VAL A 74 9.58 -0.09 8.76
CA VAL A 74 8.52 -0.75 7.98
C VAL A 74 7.13 -0.34 8.47
N ALA A 75 6.89 -0.24 9.77
CA ALA A 75 5.58 0.15 10.30
C ALA A 75 5.18 1.59 9.92
N TYR A 76 6.13 2.51 9.87
CA TYR A 76 5.87 3.88 9.42
C TYR A 76 5.68 3.95 7.90
N LEU A 77 6.44 3.14 7.14
CA LEU A 77 6.25 3.02 5.68
C LEU A 77 4.85 2.46 5.35
N GLU A 78 4.42 1.40 6.05
CA GLU A 78 3.06 0.83 5.91
C GLU A 78 1.99 1.88 6.21
N SER A 79 2.14 2.60 7.32
CA SER A 79 1.18 3.65 7.70
C SER A 79 1.11 4.77 6.66
N CYS A 80 2.25 5.21 6.12
CA CYS A 80 2.28 6.19 5.04
C CYS A 80 1.63 5.66 3.76
N ALA A 81 1.96 4.43 3.36
CA ALA A 81 1.38 3.80 2.17
C ALA A 81 -0.13 3.65 2.29
N GLU A 82 -0.63 3.21 3.45
CA GLU A 82 -2.07 3.13 3.73
C GLU A 82 -2.75 4.50 3.63
N MET A 83 -2.13 5.56 4.19
CA MET A 83 -2.68 6.91 4.06
C MET A 83 -2.69 7.39 2.61
N GLN A 84 -1.70 7.05 1.79
CA GLN A 84 -1.70 7.35 0.36
C GLN A 84 -2.84 6.65 -0.38
N VAL A 85 -3.11 5.38 -0.06
CA VAL A 85 -4.29 4.65 -0.60
C VAL A 85 -5.57 5.37 -0.23
N CYS A 86 -5.76 5.73 1.05
CA CYS A 86 -6.95 6.43 1.54
C CYS A 86 -7.15 7.82 0.89
N ARG A 87 -6.05 8.44 0.41
CA ARG A 87 -6.04 9.72 -0.30
C ARG A 87 -6.24 9.57 -1.82
N GLY A 88 -6.37 8.34 -2.33
CA GLY A 88 -6.45 8.06 -3.77
C GLY A 88 -5.12 8.19 -4.51
N GLN A 89 -3.99 8.21 -3.81
CA GLN A 89 -2.65 8.33 -4.37
C GLN A 89 -2.01 6.94 -4.52
N GLU A 90 -2.66 6.05 -5.26
CA GLU A 90 -2.26 4.65 -5.38
C GLU A 90 -0.85 4.45 -5.98
N LYS A 91 -0.41 5.32 -6.90
CA LYS A 91 0.93 5.24 -7.49
C LYS A 91 2.04 5.54 -6.48
N ASP A 92 1.79 6.45 -5.55
CA ASP A 92 2.75 6.76 -4.49
C ASP A 92 2.74 5.65 -3.44
N ALA A 93 1.57 5.10 -3.11
CA ALA A 93 1.44 3.92 -2.26
C ALA A 93 2.19 2.72 -2.86
N LEU A 94 2.08 2.49 -4.17
CA LEU A 94 2.79 1.42 -4.88
C LEU A 94 4.29 1.47 -4.61
N ARG A 95 4.92 2.63 -4.80
CA ARG A 95 6.36 2.82 -4.56
C ARG A 95 6.76 2.53 -3.11
N MET A 96 5.92 2.94 -2.16
CA MET A 96 6.16 2.67 -0.73
C MET A 96 6.07 1.17 -0.41
N TYR A 97 5.06 0.48 -0.94
CA TYR A 97 4.93 -0.96 -0.75
C TYR A 97 6.04 -1.76 -1.44
N GLU A 98 6.52 -1.31 -2.60
CA GLU A 98 7.71 -1.89 -3.25
C GLU A 98 8.96 -1.72 -2.36
N THR A 99 9.13 -0.56 -1.73
CA THR A 99 10.23 -0.32 -0.77
C THR A 99 10.09 -1.22 0.46
N ILE A 100 8.88 -1.41 0.98
CA ILE A 100 8.63 -2.33 2.09
C ILE A 100 9.09 -3.75 1.73
N LEU A 101 8.77 -4.24 0.52
CA LEU A 101 9.20 -5.58 0.10
C LEU A 101 10.72 -5.72 -0.12
N GLN A 102 11.45 -4.62 -0.33
CA GLN A 102 12.91 -4.63 -0.33
C GLN A 102 13.49 -4.81 1.09
N LEU A 103 12.79 -4.31 2.11
CA LEU A 103 13.19 -4.43 3.52
C LEU A 103 12.67 -5.73 4.16
N ASP A 104 11.46 -6.13 3.82
CA ASP A 104 10.76 -7.34 4.30
C ASP A 104 9.97 -7.95 3.13
N ALA A 105 10.61 -8.87 2.42
CA ALA A 105 10.05 -9.53 1.23
C ALA A 105 8.74 -10.31 1.51
N ASP A 106 8.49 -10.66 2.77
CA ASP A 106 7.31 -11.41 3.19
C ASP A 106 6.28 -10.55 3.92
N ASN A 107 6.43 -9.22 3.88
CA ASN A 107 5.47 -8.31 4.47
C ASN A 107 4.05 -8.55 3.94
N LEU A 108 3.13 -8.85 4.83
CA LEU A 108 1.78 -9.26 4.46
C LEU A 108 1.00 -8.11 3.80
N ALA A 109 1.03 -6.92 4.38
CA ALA A 109 0.29 -5.76 3.87
C ALA A 109 0.76 -5.36 2.47
N ALA A 110 2.08 -5.34 2.26
CA ALA A 110 2.67 -5.03 0.96
C ALA A 110 2.33 -6.09 -0.10
N ASN A 111 2.40 -7.38 0.24
CA ASN A 111 2.05 -8.45 -0.70
C ASN A 111 0.54 -8.45 -1.03
N ILE A 112 -0.34 -8.13 -0.08
CA ILE A 112 -1.78 -7.98 -0.35
C ILE A 112 -2.01 -6.80 -1.32
N PHE A 113 -1.44 -5.64 -1.03
CA PHE A 113 -1.62 -4.46 -1.87
C PHE A 113 -1.08 -4.68 -3.28
N LEU A 114 0.17 -5.13 -3.41
CA LEU A 114 0.81 -5.33 -4.71
C LEU A 114 0.15 -6.42 -5.53
N GLY A 115 -0.26 -7.51 -4.89
CA GLY A 115 -1.00 -8.58 -5.56
C GLY A 115 -2.30 -8.08 -6.18
N ASN A 116 -3.10 -7.35 -5.42
CA ASN A 116 -4.35 -6.78 -5.90
C ASN A 116 -4.12 -5.68 -6.95
N TYR A 117 -3.16 -4.79 -6.72
CA TYR A 117 -2.85 -3.69 -7.64
C TYR A 117 -2.44 -4.20 -9.03
N TYR A 118 -1.47 -5.12 -9.09
CA TYR A 118 -1.00 -5.68 -10.36
C TYR A 118 -2.08 -6.52 -11.06
N TYR A 119 -2.90 -7.25 -10.31
CA TYR A 119 -4.03 -7.98 -10.88
C TYR A 119 -5.05 -7.05 -11.52
N LEU A 120 -5.51 -6.03 -10.80
CA LEU A 120 -6.51 -5.08 -11.32
C LEU A 120 -5.99 -4.28 -12.51
N MET A 121 -4.74 -3.85 -12.47
CA MET A 121 -4.08 -3.18 -13.59
C MET A 121 -4.02 -4.09 -14.83
N ALA A 122 -3.64 -5.36 -14.64
CA ALA A 122 -3.59 -6.32 -15.73
C ALA A 122 -4.97 -6.62 -16.31
N GLU A 123 -6.02 -6.74 -15.49
CA GLU A 123 -7.40 -6.90 -15.96
C GLU A 123 -7.88 -5.71 -16.81
N GLN A 124 -7.56 -4.49 -16.39
CA GLN A 124 -7.90 -3.29 -17.16
C GLN A 124 -7.21 -3.27 -18.53
N GLU A 125 -5.93 -3.57 -18.58
CA GLU A 125 -5.17 -3.61 -19.83
C GLU A 125 -5.60 -4.79 -20.72
N LYS A 126 -5.89 -5.96 -20.14
CA LYS A 126 -6.46 -7.12 -20.87
C LYS A 126 -7.77 -6.74 -21.55
N LYS A 127 -8.69 -6.12 -20.81
CA LYS A 127 -9.98 -5.68 -21.35
C LYS A 127 -9.81 -4.69 -22.51
N LYS A 128 -8.85 -3.80 -22.42
CA LYS A 128 -8.50 -2.85 -23.48
C LYS A 128 -8.01 -3.58 -24.73
N LEU A 129 -7.04 -4.47 -24.55
CA LEU A 129 -6.46 -5.28 -25.62
C LEU A 129 -7.52 -6.12 -26.34
N GLU A 130 -8.40 -6.78 -25.60
CA GLU A 130 -9.51 -7.57 -26.13
C GLU A 130 -10.52 -6.69 -26.90
N THR A 131 -10.85 -5.53 -26.34
CA THR A 131 -11.79 -4.59 -26.95
C THR A 131 -11.25 -4.07 -28.29
N ASP A 132 -9.98 -3.72 -28.33
CA ASP A 132 -9.34 -3.22 -29.55
C ASP A 132 -9.20 -4.32 -30.60
N TYR A 133 -8.90 -5.55 -30.19
CA TYR A 133 -8.87 -6.69 -31.11
C TYR A 133 -10.26 -7.02 -31.69
N LYS A 134 -11.31 -6.98 -30.87
CA LYS A 134 -12.70 -7.23 -31.29
C LYS A 134 -13.26 -6.20 -32.28
N LYS A 135 -12.70 -5.00 -32.38
CA LYS A 135 -13.07 -3.99 -33.40
C LYS A 135 -12.62 -4.38 -34.81
N ILE A 136 -11.73 -5.33 -34.93
CA ILE A 136 -11.22 -5.79 -36.25
C ILE A 136 -12.15 -6.88 -36.77
N SER A 137 -12.93 -6.60 -37.81
CA SER A 137 -13.94 -7.52 -38.36
C SER A 137 -13.34 -8.77 -39.02
N SER A 138 -12.11 -8.67 -39.56
CA SER A 138 -11.40 -9.79 -40.20
C SER A 138 -9.93 -9.71 -39.90
N PRO A 139 -9.48 -10.20 -38.71
CA PRO A 139 -8.12 -10.03 -38.32
C PRO A 139 -7.17 -10.88 -39.16
N THR A 140 -6.07 -10.27 -39.61
CA THR A 140 -4.97 -10.96 -40.26
C THR A 140 -4.16 -11.82 -39.27
N LYS A 141 -3.41 -12.79 -39.80
CA LYS A 141 -2.48 -13.60 -38.96
C LYS A 141 -1.51 -12.73 -38.14
N MET A 142 -1.04 -11.63 -38.73
CA MET A 142 -0.13 -10.69 -38.04
C MET A 142 -0.85 -9.94 -36.90
N GLN A 143 -2.09 -9.51 -37.11
CA GLN A 143 -2.87 -8.84 -36.06
C GLN A 143 -3.20 -9.80 -34.92
N TYR A 144 -3.54 -11.05 -35.23
CA TYR A 144 -3.69 -12.09 -34.21
C TYR A 144 -2.40 -12.33 -33.41
N ALA A 145 -1.26 -12.45 -34.11
CA ALA A 145 0.04 -12.64 -33.47
C ALA A 145 0.39 -11.46 -32.53
N ARG A 146 0.14 -10.21 -32.94
CA ARG A 146 0.32 -9.03 -32.08
C ARG A 146 -0.58 -9.05 -30.84
N TYR A 147 -1.82 -9.46 -31.00
CA TYR A 147 -2.74 -9.61 -29.88
C TYR A 147 -2.23 -10.66 -28.88
N ARG A 148 -1.78 -11.81 -29.36
CA ARG A 148 -1.18 -12.88 -28.54
C ARG A 148 0.10 -12.42 -27.81
N ASP A 149 0.97 -11.72 -28.50
CA ASP A 149 2.19 -11.14 -27.93
C ASP A 149 1.86 -10.11 -26.82
N GLY A 150 0.85 -9.27 -27.07
CA GLY A 150 0.32 -8.35 -26.07
C GLY A 150 -0.17 -9.04 -24.80
N LEU A 151 -0.94 -10.15 -24.94
CA LEU A 151 -1.39 -10.95 -23.81
C LEU A 151 -0.22 -11.59 -23.04
N SER A 152 0.78 -12.12 -23.77
CA SER A 152 1.97 -12.72 -23.15
C SER A 152 2.79 -11.70 -22.36
N LYS A 153 3.01 -10.52 -22.92
CA LYS A 153 3.69 -9.41 -22.23
C LYS A 153 2.93 -8.98 -20.99
N LEU A 154 1.59 -8.83 -21.12
CA LEU A 154 0.73 -8.45 -20.00
C LEU A 154 0.78 -9.50 -18.89
N PHE A 155 0.82 -10.80 -19.24
CA PHE A 155 0.97 -11.85 -18.25
C PHE A 155 2.27 -11.68 -17.46
N ALA A 156 3.40 -11.53 -18.13
CA ALA A 156 4.71 -11.40 -17.49
C ALA A 156 4.83 -10.11 -16.63
N THR A 157 4.26 -9.00 -17.09
CA THR A 157 4.41 -7.71 -16.38
C THR A 157 3.38 -7.44 -15.29
N GLY A 158 2.21 -8.07 -15.36
CA GLY A 158 1.08 -7.85 -14.45
C GLY A 158 0.70 -9.10 -13.67
N TYR A 159 0.11 -10.10 -14.35
CA TYR A 159 -0.43 -11.29 -13.67
C TYR A 159 0.62 -12.11 -12.92
N GLU A 160 1.82 -12.25 -13.45
CA GLU A 160 2.89 -12.98 -12.77
C GLU A 160 3.35 -12.27 -11.50
N LYS A 161 3.45 -10.93 -11.52
CA LYS A 161 3.74 -10.14 -10.31
C LYS A 161 2.63 -10.30 -9.27
N ALA A 162 1.37 -10.21 -9.71
CA ALA A 162 0.21 -10.43 -8.83
C ALA A 162 0.25 -11.83 -8.21
N ARG A 163 0.50 -12.86 -9.01
CA ARG A 163 0.61 -14.25 -8.56
C ARG A 163 1.67 -14.41 -7.48
N ASN A 164 2.88 -13.89 -7.73
CA ASN A 164 4.00 -14.02 -6.80
C ASN A 164 3.70 -13.40 -5.44
N SER A 165 3.06 -12.25 -5.41
CA SER A 165 2.64 -11.60 -4.16
C SER A 165 1.50 -12.35 -3.48
N LEU A 166 0.45 -12.74 -4.21
CA LEU A 166 -0.71 -13.43 -3.63
C LEU A 166 -0.39 -14.85 -3.14
N GLN A 167 0.56 -15.54 -3.77
CA GLN A 167 1.05 -16.83 -3.25
C GLN A 167 1.68 -16.68 -1.87
N LYS A 168 2.46 -15.64 -1.62
CA LYS A 168 3.03 -15.36 -0.30
C LYS A 168 1.93 -15.05 0.73
N VAL A 169 0.88 -14.34 0.32
CA VAL A 169 -0.28 -14.09 1.19
C VAL A 169 -0.94 -15.40 1.62
N VAL A 170 -1.28 -16.28 0.67
CA VAL A 170 -1.98 -17.54 0.95
C VAL A 170 -1.14 -18.48 1.80
N LEU A 171 0.19 -18.49 1.62
CA LEU A 171 1.09 -19.28 2.45
C LEU A 171 1.09 -18.87 3.93
N ARG A 172 0.87 -17.59 4.22
CA ARG A 172 0.88 -17.06 5.59
C ARG A 172 -0.51 -16.93 6.20
N PHE A 173 -1.51 -16.64 5.38
CA PHE A 173 -2.86 -16.38 5.84
C PHE A 173 -3.89 -17.01 4.89
N PRO A 174 -4.83 -17.85 5.39
CA PRO A 174 -5.85 -18.48 4.57
C PRO A 174 -6.85 -17.43 4.07
N SER A 175 -6.54 -16.77 2.95
CA SER A 175 -7.38 -15.78 2.29
C SER A 175 -8.12 -16.40 1.11
N THR A 176 -9.43 -16.56 1.25
CA THR A 176 -10.29 -17.05 0.16
C THR A 176 -10.30 -16.11 -1.04
N GLU A 177 -10.17 -14.81 -0.81
CA GLU A 177 -10.12 -13.80 -1.90
C GLU A 177 -8.80 -13.89 -2.69
N ALA A 178 -7.67 -14.03 -1.99
CA ALA A 178 -6.37 -14.22 -2.64
C ALA A 178 -6.36 -15.53 -3.45
N GLN A 179 -6.92 -16.63 -2.90
CA GLN A 179 -7.03 -17.91 -3.60
C GLN A 179 -7.89 -17.80 -4.85
N LYS A 180 -9.07 -17.20 -4.79
CA LYS A 180 -9.93 -16.96 -5.97
C LYS A 180 -9.21 -16.16 -7.06
N THR A 181 -8.40 -15.17 -6.67
CA THR A 181 -7.63 -14.39 -7.63
C THR A 181 -6.53 -15.21 -8.27
N LEU A 182 -5.83 -16.05 -7.49
CA LEU A 182 -4.83 -17.00 -8.01
C LEU A 182 -5.45 -18.00 -9.00
N ASP A 183 -6.64 -18.51 -8.72
CA ASP A 183 -7.34 -19.44 -9.61
C ASP A 183 -7.69 -18.77 -10.96
N LYS A 184 -8.10 -17.50 -10.94
CA LYS A 184 -8.32 -16.70 -12.16
C LYS A 184 -7.03 -16.50 -12.94
N ILE A 185 -5.94 -16.14 -12.27
CA ILE A 185 -4.63 -15.97 -12.91
C ILE A 185 -4.17 -17.29 -13.56
N PHE A 186 -4.41 -18.42 -12.92
CA PHE A 186 -4.08 -19.73 -13.48
C PHE A 186 -4.85 -20.04 -14.77
N ILE A 187 -6.13 -19.67 -14.85
CA ILE A 187 -6.92 -19.81 -16.08
C ILE A 187 -6.32 -18.95 -17.21
N ILE A 188 -5.98 -17.70 -16.90
CA ILE A 188 -5.37 -16.78 -17.87
C ILE A 188 -4.01 -17.30 -18.35
N GLU A 189 -3.21 -17.86 -17.45
CA GLU A 189 -1.92 -18.49 -17.81
C GLU A 189 -2.08 -19.61 -18.85
N LYS A 190 -3.10 -20.45 -18.66
CA LYS A 190 -3.41 -21.52 -19.63
C LYS A 190 -3.85 -20.97 -20.99
N GLU A 191 -4.61 -19.87 -20.99
CA GLU A 191 -5.04 -19.20 -22.23
C GLU A 191 -3.84 -18.60 -22.97
N VAL A 192 -2.91 -17.99 -22.28
CA VAL A 192 -1.71 -17.36 -22.86
C VAL A 192 -0.74 -18.40 -23.43
N LYS A 193 -0.62 -19.58 -22.82
CA LYS A 193 0.28 -20.67 -23.25
C LYS A 193 -0.26 -21.54 -24.38
N ARG A 194 -1.54 -21.41 -24.77
CA ARG A 194 -2.14 -22.07 -25.94
C ARG A 194 -1.83 -21.31 -27.23
#